data_1bec06a41570a2207925aa3230a889b8
#
_entry.id   1bec06a41570a2207925aa3230a889b8
#
_cell.length_a   1.000
_cell.length_b   1.000
_cell.length_c   1.000
_cell.angle_alpha   90.00
_cell.angle_beta   90.00
_cell.angle_gamma   90.00
#
_symmetry.space_group_name_H-M   'P 1'
#
loop_
_entity.id
_entity.type
_entity.pdbx_description
1 polymer ?
#
loop_
_entity_poly.entity_id
_entity_poly.type
_entity_poly.pdbx_seq_one_letter_code
_entity_poly.pdbx_strand_id
1 'polypeptide(L)'
;FNRERLQLVFNETAADLRSIGVECAALVQTNTPLPASVVSVLYDCLYDFATVANAASDAVLMLFVQQDERRVQLRAMLDSSDAESERMATTFDELRASLEKHRVEYSIEADSSSASLVAYVPFPTKGGK
;
A
#
# COMPACT_ATOMS: atom_id res chain seq x y z
N PHE A 1 12.48 -4.27 -12.13
CA PHE A 1 11.17 -3.68 -12.46
C PHE A 1 11.33 -2.16 -12.55
N ASN A 2 11.09 -1.60 -13.71
CA ASN A 2 11.17 -0.16 -13.92
C ASN A 2 9.86 0.53 -13.53
N ARG A 3 9.89 1.87 -13.50
CA ARG A 3 8.74 2.67 -13.10
C ARG A 3 7.49 2.39 -13.95
N GLU A 4 7.65 2.27 -15.27
CA GLU A 4 6.54 2.05 -16.18
C GLU A 4 5.84 0.72 -15.89
N ARG A 5 6.61 -0.33 -15.64
CA ARG A 5 6.06 -1.65 -15.33
C ARG A 5 5.34 -1.66 -14.00
N LEU A 6 5.90 -1.00 -12.99
CA LEU A 6 5.25 -0.86 -11.69
C LEU A 6 3.96 -0.04 -11.80
N GLN A 7 4.02 1.05 -12.56
CA GLN A 7 2.82 1.88 -12.77
C GLN A 7 1.70 1.06 -13.43
N LEU A 8 2.05 0.19 -14.37
CA LEU A 8 1.08 -0.67 -15.04
C LEU A 8 0.39 -1.60 -14.05
N VAL A 9 1.15 -2.27 -13.18
CA VAL A 9 0.59 -3.18 -12.19
C VAL A 9 -0.30 -2.43 -11.19
N PHE A 10 0.14 -1.27 -10.73
CA PHE A 10 -0.65 -0.45 -9.82
C PHE A 10 -1.93 0.05 -10.48
N ASN A 11 -1.87 0.40 -11.77
CA ASN A 11 -3.05 0.81 -12.52
C ASN A 11 -4.04 -0.34 -12.68
N GLU A 12 -3.55 -1.56 -12.86
CA GLU A 12 -4.42 -2.75 -12.95
C GLU A 12 -5.12 -3.00 -11.61
N THR A 13 -4.40 -2.88 -10.50
CA THR A 13 -5.00 -3.01 -9.17
C THR A 13 -6.05 -1.92 -8.95
N ALA A 14 -5.76 -0.68 -9.34
CA ALA A 14 -6.70 0.42 -9.23
C ALA A 14 -7.96 0.15 -10.06
N ALA A 15 -7.80 -0.39 -11.27
CA ALA A 15 -8.94 -0.73 -12.14
C ALA A 15 -9.79 -1.84 -11.50
N ASP A 16 -9.17 -2.84 -10.91
CA ASP A 16 -9.88 -3.92 -10.22
C ASP A 16 -10.70 -3.36 -9.05
N LEU A 17 -10.12 -2.47 -8.27
CA LEU A 17 -10.82 -1.82 -7.15
C LEU A 17 -11.99 -0.97 -7.64
N ARG A 18 -11.81 -0.22 -8.71
CA ARG A 18 -12.91 0.57 -9.30
C ARG A 18 -14.06 -0.33 -9.77
N SER A 19 -13.74 -1.52 -10.26
CA SER A 19 -14.77 -2.45 -10.75
C SER A 19 -15.66 -2.98 -9.63
N ILE A 20 -15.22 -2.91 -8.37
CA ILE A 20 -16.01 -3.33 -7.21
C ILE A 20 -16.49 -2.15 -6.37
N GLY A 21 -16.41 -0.94 -6.90
CA GLY A 21 -16.99 0.25 -6.28
C GLY A 21 -16.06 1.07 -5.42
N VAL A 22 -14.76 0.78 -5.41
CA VAL A 22 -13.76 1.59 -4.70
C VAL A 22 -13.13 2.55 -5.70
N GLU A 23 -13.26 3.86 -5.47
CA GLU A 23 -12.51 4.83 -6.28
C GLU A 23 -11.03 4.67 -5.97
N CYS A 24 -10.21 4.54 -6.99
CA CYS A 24 -8.78 4.33 -6.78
C CYS A 24 -7.95 4.90 -7.91
N ALA A 25 -6.83 5.50 -7.54
CA ALA A 25 -5.80 5.94 -8.49
C ALA A 25 -4.44 5.67 -7.86
N ALA A 26 -3.42 5.55 -8.69
CA ALA A 26 -2.08 5.23 -8.24
C ALA A 26 -1.03 6.04 -9.01
N LEU A 27 0.00 6.46 -8.29
CA LEU A 27 1.14 7.16 -8.88
C LEU A 27 2.42 6.51 -8.40
N VAL A 28 3.23 6.04 -9.33
CA VAL A 28 4.53 5.43 -9.04
C VAL A 28 5.63 6.42 -9.43
N GLN A 29 6.45 6.78 -8.44
CA GLN A 29 7.57 7.70 -8.61
C GLN A 29 8.85 7.01 -8.15
N THR A 30 9.41 6.19 -9.02
CA THR A 30 10.72 5.57 -8.79
C THR A 30 11.67 6.05 -9.86
N ASN A 31 12.94 6.21 -9.51
CA ASN A 31 13.97 6.75 -10.40
C ASN A 31 15.01 5.71 -10.81
N THR A 32 15.01 4.55 -10.20
CA THR A 32 15.85 3.41 -10.56
C THR A 32 15.02 2.14 -10.57
N PRO A 33 15.41 1.12 -11.37
CA PRO A 33 14.70 -0.16 -11.32
C PRO A 33 14.77 -0.79 -9.94
N LEU A 34 13.68 -1.43 -9.51
CA LEU A 34 13.62 -2.10 -8.22
C LEU A 34 13.96 -3.59 -8.35
N PRO A 35 14.71 -4.16 -7.39
CA PRO A 35 14.97 -5.59 -7.39
C PRO A 35 13.68 -6.40 -7.22
N ALA A 36 13.66 -7.61 -7.78
CA ALA A 36 12.49 -8.48 -7.70
C ALA A 36 12.07 -8.77 -6.25
N SER A 37 13.04 -8.92 -5.33
CA SER A 37 12.75 -9.17 -3.93
C SER A 37 11.99 -8.01 -3.28
N VAL A 38 12.32 -6.78 -3.64
CA VAL A 38 11.63 -5.59 -3.16
C VAL A 38 10.22 -5.52 -3.75
N VAL A 39 10.10 -5.77 -5.04
CA VAL A 39 8.81 -5.72 -5.73
C VAL A 39 7.84 -6.76 -5.18
N SER A 40 8.32 -7.95 -4.85
CA SER A 40 7.49 -9.00 -4.26
C SER A 40 6.85 -8.53 -2.95
N VAL A 41 7.63 -7.94 -2.07
CA VAL A 41 7.12 -7.41 -0.79
C VAL A 41 6.19 -6.22 -1.03
N LEU A 42 6.54 -5.36 -1.97
CA LEU A 42 5.72 -4.20 -2.33
C LEU A 42 4.33 -4.65 -2.80
N TYR A 43 4.26 -5.70 -3.61
CA TYR A 43 2.99 -6.25 -4.08
C TYR A 43 2.18 -6.87 -2.95
N ASP A 44 2.84 -7.54 -1.99
CA ASP A 44 2.15 -8.07 -0.82
C ASP A 44 1.50 -6.94 -0.01
N CYS A 45 2.21 -5.85 0.19
CA CYS A 45 1.68 -4.68 0.88
C CYS A 45 0.54 -4.03 0.09
N LEU A 46 0.68 -3.94 -1.23
CA LEU A 46 -0.38 -3.42 -2.10
C LEU A 46 -1.66 -4.24 -1.96
N TYR A 47 -1.53 -5.57 -1.99
CA TYR A 47 -2.67 -6.45 -1.82
C TYR A 47 -3.36 -6.21 -0.46
N ASP A 48 -2.57 -6.08 0.59
CA ASP A 48 -3.10 -5.83 1.94
C ASP A 48 -3.84 -4.49 2.00
N PHE A 49 -3.28 -3.44 1.41
CA PHE A 49 -3.92 -2.13 1.40
C PHE A 49 -5.22 -2.15 0.58
N ALA A 50 -5.21 -2.87 -0.55
CA ALA A 50 -6.41 -3.04 -1.37
C ALA A 50 -7.51 -3.78 -0.61
N THR A 51 -7.13 -4.78 0.20
CA THR A 51 -8.06 -5.53 1.03
C THR A 51 -8.74 -4.62 2.06
N VAL A 52 -7.98 -3.73 2.67
CA VAL A 52 -8.53 -2.74 3.61
C VAL A 52 -9.53 -1.82 2.91
N ALA A 53 -9.17 -1.31 1.75
CA ALA A 53 -10.06 -0.41 0.99
C ALA A 53 -11.36 -1.12 0.59
N ASN A 54 -11.27 -2.39 0.22
CA ASN A 54 -12.45 -3.18 -0.13
C ASN A 54 -13.37 -3.40 1.08
N ALA A 55 -12.83 -3.43 2.28
CA ALA A 55 -13.61 -3.59 3.51
C ALA A 55 -14.27 -2.29 3.97
N ALA A 56 -13.74 -1.14 3.55
CA ALA A 56 -14.21 0.17 3.98
C ALA A 56 -15.48 0.58 3.21
N SER A 57 -16.29 1.44 3.83
CA SER A 57 -17.51 1.95 3.21
C SER A 57 -17.22 3.23 2.44
N ASP A 58 -17.78 3.34 1.22
CA ASP A 58 -17.63 4.51 0.35
C ASP A 58 -16.15 4.90 0.17
N ALA A 59 -15.32 3.90 -0.10
CA ALA A 59 -13.87 4.08 -0.08
C ALA A 59 -13.35 4.82 -1.30
N VAL A 60 -12.43 5.75 -1.03
CA VAL A 60 -11.57 6.38 -2.03
C VAL A 60 -10.13 6.09 -1.60
N LEU A 61 -9.37 5.46 -2.47
CA LEU A 61 -8.00 5.04 -2.18
C LEU A 61 -7.03 5.70 -3.16
N MET A 62 -6.07 6.42 -2.61
CA MET A 62 -4.97 6.99 -3.41
C MET A 62 -3.68 6.27 -3.03
N LEU A 63 -3.00 5.71 -4.00
CA LEU A 63 -1.77 4.94 -3.81
C LEU A 63 -0.58 5.72 -4.37
N PHE A 64 0.49 5.79 -3.58
CA PHE A 64 1.72 6.46 -3.98
C PHE A 64 2.90 5.55 -3.69
N VAL A 65 3.76 5.37 -4.68
CA VAL A 65 5.05 4.69 -4.50
C VAL A 65 6.14 5.72 -4.69
N GLN A 66 6.99 5.86 -3.70
CA GLN A 66 8.13 6.78 -3.72
C GLN A 66 9.38 6.04 -3.28
N GLN A 67 10.52 6.46 -3.79
CA GLN A 67 11.80 5.81 -3.56
C GLN A 67 12.80 6.83 -3.02
N ASP A 68 13.56 6.44 -2.01
CA ASP A 68 14.77 7.15 -1.61
C ASP A 68 15.98 6.22 -1.76
N GLU A 69 17.12 6.61 -1.22
CA GLU A 69 18.36 5.85 -1.38
C GLU A 69 18.34 4.49 -0.68
N ARG A 70 17.51 4.33 0.33
CA ARG A 70 17.54 3.16 1.22
C ARG A 70 16.33 2.25 1.08
N ARG A 71 15.22 2.80 0.62
CA ARG A 71 13.96 2.06 0.66
C ARG A 71 12.95 2.61 -0.34
N VAL A 72 11.95 1.82 -0.62
CA VAL A 72 10.77 2.29 -1.34
C VAL A 72 9.61 2.36 -0.34
N GLN A 73 8.78 3.37 -0.49
CA GLN A 73 7.64 3.62 0.37
C GLN A 73 6.37 3.44 -0.43
N LEU A 74 5.45 2.62 0.08
CA LEU A 74 4.09 2.55 -0.42
C LEU A 74 3.18 3.26 0.55
N ARG A 75 2.56 4.33 0.10
CA ARG A 75 1.60 5.10 0.90
C ARG A 75 0.22 4.95 0.31
N ALA A 76 -0.75 4.67 1.16
CA ALA A 76 -2.16 4.64 0.80
C ALA A 76 -2.92 5.67 1.64
N MET A 77 -3.64 6.55 0.98
CA MET A 77 -4.54 7.49 1.63
C MET A 77 -5.96 6.98 1.38
N LEU A 78 -6.62 6.60 2.44
CA LEU A 78 -7.97 6.02 2.39
C LEU A 78 -8.97 6.98 3.00
N ASP A 79 -9.95 7.40 2.21
CA ASP A 79 -11.11 8.11 2.73
C ASP A 79 -12.26 7.13 2.81
N SER A 80 -12.99 7.15 3.93
CA SER A 80 -14.11 6.26 4.15
C SER A 80 -15.01 6.82 5.23
N SER A 81 -16.32 6.62 5.06
CA SER A 81 -17.31 7.10 6.03
C SER A 81 -17.27 6.34 7.35
N ASP A 82 -16.62 5.16 7.39
CA ASP A 82 -16.58 4.32 8.59
C ASP A 82 -15.16 4.03 9.08
N ALA A 83 -14.23 4.94 8.82
CA ALA A 83 -12.81 4.72 9.15
C ALA A 83 -12.57 4.45 10.65
N GLU A 84 -13.40 4.99 11.53
CA GLU A 84 -13.27 4.78 12.98
C GLU A 84 -14.24 3.71 13.53
N SER A 85 -14.91 2.96 12.69
CA SER A 85 -15.83 1.92 13.16
C SER A 85 -15.06 0.75 13.81
N GLU A 86 -15.75 -0.01 14.65
CA GLU A 86 -15.18 -1.23 15.25
C GLU A 86 -14.80 -2.24 14.19
N ARG A 87 -15.58 -2.33 13.13
CA ARG A 87 -15.29 -3.21 12.00
C ARG A 87 -13.98 -2.84 11.33
N MET A 88 -13.76 -1.55 11.12
CA MET A 88 -12.50 -1.10 10.51
C MET A 88 -11.33 -1.21 11.49
N ALA A 89 -11.55 -1.04 12.79
CA ALA A 89 -10.49 -1.29 13.77
C ALA A 89 -9.98 -2.72 13.69
N THR A 90 -10.88 -3.69 13.55
CA THR A 90 -10.49 -5.10 13.35
C THR A 90 -9.72 -5.27 12.05
N THR A 91 -10.19 -4.64 10.98
CA THR A 91 -9.51 -4.69 9.68
C THR A 91 -8.10 -4.11 9.77
N PHE A 92 -7.91 -3.01 10.47
CA PHE A 92 -6.58 -2.42 10.66
C PHE A 92 -5.68 -3.30 11.52
N ASP A 93 -6.23 -4.00 12.53
CA ASP A 93 -5.45 -4.96 13.32
C ASP A 93 -4.98 -6.13 12.46
N GLU A 94 -5.82 -6.61 11.57
CA GLU A 94 -5.44 -7.65 10.61
C GLU A 94 -4.37 -7.17 9.64
N LEU A 95 -4.47 -5.91 9.21
CA LEU A 95 -3.44 -5.30 8.36
C LEU A 95 -2.10 -5.24 9.08
N ARG A 96 -2.09 -4.81 10.34
CA ARG A 96 -0.85 -4.76 11.14
C ARG A 96 -0.21 -6.13 11.22
N ALA A 97 -1.00 -7.16 11.52
CA ALA A 97 -0.48 -8.52 11.61
C ALA A 97 0.13 -8.99 10.30
N SER A 98 -0.50 -8.66 9.18
CA SER A 98 0.00 -9.03 7.86
C SER A 98 1.30 -8.30 7.53
N LEU A 99 1.37 -7.00 7.79
CA LEU A 99 2.58 -6.21 7.54
C LEU A 99 3.74 -6.69 8.42
N GLU A 100 3.48 -7.06 9.66
CA GLU A 100 4.50 -7.63 10.54
C GLU A 100 5.01 -8.97 10.00
N LYS A 101 4.13 -9.77 9.42
CA LYS A 101 4.52 -11.02 8.78
C LYS A 101 5.44 -10.78 7.57
N HIS A 102 5.24 -9.69 6.85
CA HIS A 102 6.12 -9.31 5.73
C HIS A 102 7.43 -8.69 6.21
N ARG A 103 7.58 -8.42 7.51
CA ARG A 103 8.78 -7.85 8.12
C ARG A 103 9.12 -6.46 7.58
N VAL A 104 8.12 -5.66 7.32
CA VAL A 104 8.30 -4.28 6.89
C VAL A 104 7.98 -3.33 8.03
N GLU A 105 8.63 -2.18 8.05
CA GLU A 105 8.20 -1.07 8.90
C GLU A 105 6.92 -0.49 8.32
N TYR A 106 6.02 -0.03 9.18
CA TYR A 106 4.76 0.52 8.72
C TYR A 106 4.24 1.57 9.68
N SER A 107 3.28 2.36 9.21
CA SER A 107 2.54 3.32 10.01
C SER A 107 1.07 3.26 9.58
N ILE A 108 0.17 3.19 10.54
CA ILE A 108 -1.27 3.20 10.29
C ILE A 108 -1.88 4.21 11.24
N GLU A 109 -2.49 5.25 10.67
CA GLU A 109 -3.15 6.30 11.45
C GLU A 109 -4.53 6.53 10.86
N ALA A 110 -5.56 6.54 11.72
CA ALA A 110 -6.93 6.73 11.28
C ALA A 110 -7.62 7.80 12.12
N ASP A 111 -8.47 8.58 11.48
CA ASP A 111 -9.39 9.49 12.12
C ASP A 111 -10.83 9.18 11.69
N SER A 112 -11.78 10.07 11.93
CA SER A 112 -13.19 9.78 11.70
C SER A 112 -13.55 9.47 10.25
N SER A 113 -12.79 9.98 9.28
CA SER A 113 -13.16 9.88 7.87
C SER A 113 -12.02 9.46 6.96
N SER A 114 -10.83 9.23 7.50
CA SER A 114 -9.67 8.88 6.68
C SER A 114 -8.66 8.02 7.44
N ALA A 115 -7.81 7.34 6.69
CA ALA A 115 -6.69 6.60 7.24
C ALA A 115 -5.48 6.78 6.35
N SER A 116 -4.32 6.87 6.97
CA SER A 116 -3.02 6.89 6.28
C SER A 116 -2.32 5.57 6.56
N LEU A 117 -2.01 4.83 5.51
CA LEU A 117 -1.35 3.53 5.60
C LEU A 117 -0.02 3.63 4.86
N VAL A 118 1.07 3.33 5.54
CA VAL A 118 2.39 3.44 4.94
C VAL A 118 3.20 2.18 5.23
N ALA A 119 3.81 1.61 4.21
CA ALA A 119 4.75 0.50 4.34
C ALA A 119 6.10 0.92 3.75
N TYR A 120 7.17 0.56 4.44
CA TYR A 120 8.54 0.89 4.04
C TYR A 120 9.28 -0.40 3.72
N VAL A 121 9.70 -0.56 2.46
CA VAL A 121 10.40 -1.76 2.01
C VAL A 121 11.86 -1.39 1.78
N PRO A 122 12.78 -1.90 2.62
CA PRO A 122 14.19 -1.55 2.50
C PRO A 122 14.81 -2.24 1.28
N PHE A 123 15.78 -1.58 0.67
CA PHE A 123 16.60 -2.21 -0.36
C PHE A 123 17.54 -3.22 0.29
N PRO A 124 17.89 -4.31 -0.42
CA PRO A 124 18.89 -5.24 0.09
C PRO A 124 20.21 -4.51 0.36
N THR A 125 20.83 -4.80 1.48
CA THR A 125 22.09 -4.18 1.85
C THR A 125 23.21 -4.77 0.99
N LYS A 126 23.89 -3.92 0.22
CA LYS A 126 25.08 -4.35 -0.50
C LYS A 126 26.16 -4.72 0.50
N GLY A 127 26.71 -5.86 0.39
CA GLY A 127 27.71 -6.28 1.32
C GLY A 127 27.17 -6.71 2.68
N GLY A 128 25.87 -6.67 2.85
CA GLY A 128 25.18 -7.17 4.03
C GLY A 128 25.11 -8.69 4.06
N LYS A 129 26.10 -9.26 3.59
CA LYS A 129 26.21 -10.71 3.54
C LYS A 129 26.28 -11.29 4.90
#